data_1a9ac8ca45bb31766577a1b1218f25b3
#
_entry.id   1a9ac8ca45bb31766577a1b1218f25b3
#
_cell.length_a   1.000
_cell.length_b   1.000
_cell.length_c   1.000
_cell.angle_alpha   90.00
_cell.angle_beta   90.00
_cell.angle_gamma   90.00
#
_symmetry.space_group_name_H-M   'P 1'
#
loop_
_entity.id
_entity.type
_entity.pdbx_description
1 polymer ?
#
loop_
_entity_poly.entity_id
_entity_poly.type
_entity_poly.pdbx_seq_one_letter_code
_entity_poly.pdbx_strand_id
1 'polypeptide(L)'
;TIDVPVLVIGNEVTHGIVSDIDDTVLSTSLPRPMIAAWNTFLRSEGARKAVPGMATMYRELLAEHPEAPVVYLSTGAWNTAPWLTRFLRRNGYPKGPMLLTDWGPTNTGWFRSGQEHKHAQLHRLARELPHVKWLLIGDDGQHDPKSYTECTSRKPGHVRGIAIRELSPGEQVLSHVIPVANDDLVPAPTEELDAPVVRAPDGYGL
;
A
#
# COMPACT_ATOMS: atom_id res chain seq x y z
N THR A 1 -4.25 12.66 -29.85
CA THR A 1 -4.46 13.28 -28.52
C THR A 1 -4.78 12.16 -27.54
N ILE A 2 -4.11 12.13 -26.41
CA ILE A 2 -4.38 11.18 -25.32
C ILE A 2 -4.88 12.01 -24.15
N ASP A 3 -6.07 11.69 -23.64
CA ASP A 3 -6.62 12.32 -22.45
C ASP A 3 -6.02 11.63 -21.22
N VAL A 4 -5.34 12.41 -20.39
CA VAL A 4 -4.77 11.94 -19.11
C VAL A 4 -5.64 12.52 -17.99
N PRO A 5 -6.27 11.68 -17.15
CA PRO A 5 -7.02 12.17 -16.00
C PRO A 5 -6.07 12.80 -14.98
N VAL A 6 -6.38 14.00 -14.54
CA VAL A 6 -5.66 14.70 -13.47
C VAL A 6 -6.56 14.75 -12.24
N LEU A 7 -6.04 14.28 -11.10
CA LEU A 7 -6.70 14.44 -9.83
C LEU A 7 -6.31 15.81 -9.25
N VAL A 8 -7.28 16.66 -9.03
CA VAL A 8 -7.11 17.95 -8.35
C VAL A 8 -7.62 17.81 -6.92
N ILE A 9 -6.77 18.13 -5.95
CA ILE A 9 -7.11 18.09 -4.53
C ILE A 9 -7.21 19.53 -4.04
N GLY A 10 -8.43 19.93 -3.67
CA GLY A 10 -8.70 21.28 -3.18
C GLY A 10 -8.22 21.49 -1.74
N ASN A 11 -8.10 22.72 -1.31
CA ASN A 11 -7.66 23.07 0.04
C ASN A 11 -8.67 22.71 1.14
N GLU A 12 -9.91 22.46 0.76
CA GLU A 12 -10.99 21.99 1.63
C GLU A 12 -10.89 20.52 1.99
N VAL A 13 -10.12 19.74 1.21
CA VAL A 13 -9.93 18.31 1.45
C VAL A 13 -8.97 18.10 2.61
N THR A 14 -9.48 17.56 3.72
CA THR A 14 -8.70 17.38 4.95
C THR A 14 -8.31 15.94 5.23
N HIS A 15 -8.88 14.98 4.49
CA HIS A 15 -8.67 13.55 4.67
C HIS A 15 -8.27 12.89 3.36
N GLY A 16 -7.40 11.87 3.43
CA GLY A 16 -6.99 11.06 2.30
C GLY A 16 -6.55 9.67 2.72
N ILE A 17 -6.46 8.77 1.76
CA ILE A 17 -6.02 7.39 1.94
C ILE A 17 -4.76 7.16 1.11
N VAL A 18 -3.70 6.66 1.73
CA VAL A 18 -2.56 6.06 1.03
C VAL A 18 -2.60 4.57 1.25
N SER A 19 -2.67 3.81 0.19
CA SER A 19 -2.77 2.36 0.24
C SER A 19 -1.62 1.71 -0.50
N ASP A 20 -0.98 0.73 0.16
CA ASP A 20 -0.19 -0.26 -0.56
C ASP A 20 -1.09 -1.12 -1.46
N ILE A 21 -0.49 -1.84 -2.40
CA ILE A 21 -1.20 -2.68 -3.37
C ILE A 21 -0.95 -4.17 -3.12
N ASP A 22 0.32 -4.58 -3.11
CA ASP A 22 0.71 -5.98 -3.02
C ASP A 22 0.48 -6.51 -1.61
N ASP A 23 -0.21 -7.64 -1.50
CA ASP A 23 -0.63 -8.25 -0.24
C ASP A 23 -1.55 -7.38 0.65
N THR A 24 -1.91 -6.18 0.21
CA THR A 24 -2.89 -5.29 0.84
C THR A 24 -4.22 -5.28 0.08
N VAL A 25 -4.18 -4.89 -1.18
CA VAL A 25 -5.37 -4.82 -2.07
C VAL A 25 -5.56 -6.13 -2.83
N LEU A 26 -4.45 -6.74 -3.24
CA LEU A 26 -4.42 -8.02 -3.93
C LEU A 26 -3.51 -9.01 -3.19
N SER A 27 -3.95 -10.26 -3.07
CA SER A 27 -3.13 -11.34 -2.54
C SER A 27 -2.22 -11.90 -3.63
N THR A 28 -0.92 -11.88 -3.37
CA THR A 28 0.11 -12.47 -4.22
C THR A 28 0.43 -13.88 -3.72
N SER A 29 -0.27 -14.89 -4.21
CA SER A 29 -0.03 -16.30 -3.84
C SER A 29 1.25 -16.90 -4.46
N LEU A 30 2.34 -16.11 -4.57
CA LEU A 30 3.57 -16.49 -5.27
C LEU A 30 4.82 -16.20 -4.47
N PRO A 31 5.80 -17.15 -4.46
CA PRO A 31 7.10 -16.90 -3.87
C PRO A 31 7.80 -15.70 -4.54
N ARG A 32 8.29 -14.78 -3.76
CA ARG A 32 9.00 -13.57 -4.21
C ARG A 32 10.19 -13.80 -5.17
N PRO A 33 10.98 -14.90 -5.09
CA PRO A 33 12.00 -15.16 -6.11
C PRO A 33 11.44 -15.22 -7.53
N MET A 34 10.14 -15.50 -7.68
CA MET A 34 9.46 -15.51 -8.97
C MET A 34 8.99 -14.11 -9.42
N ILE A 35 9.21 -13.06 -8.63
CA ILE A 35 8.96 -11.67 -9.02
C ILE A 35 9.87 -11.25 -10.18
N ALA A 36 11.04 -11.87 -10.35
CA ALA A 36 11.84 -11.74 -11.58
C ALA A 36 11.08 -12.20 -12.85
N ALA A 37 10.12 -13.10 -12.70
CA ALA A 37 9.16 -13.48 -13.73
C ALA A 37 7.89 -12.61 -13.74
N TRP A 38 7.90 -11.45 -13.07
CA TRP A 38 6.76 -10.52 -12.92
C TRP A 38 6.07 -10.21 -14.25
N ASN A 39 6.85 -9.99 -15.30
CA ASN A 39 6.33 -9.75 -16.65
C ASN A 39 5.59 -10.97 -17.24
N THR A 40 5.99 -12.17 -16.88
CA THR A 40 5.32 -13.41 -17.29
C THR A 40 4.07 -13.64 -16.46
N PHE A 41 4.10 -13.26 -15.18
CA PHE A 41 2.99 -13.39 -14.23
C PHE A 41 1.88 -12.36 -14.44
N LEU A 42 2.18 -11.18 -14.96
CA LEU A 42 1.16 -10.20 -15.37
C LEU A 42 0.18 -10.78 -16.42
N ARG A 43 0.60 -11.79 -17.16
CA ARG A 43 -0.24 -12.47 -18.18
C ARG A 43 -1.22 -13.49 -17.59
N SER A 44 -1.03 -13.98 -16.37
CA SER A 44 -2.00 -14.90 -15.76
C SER A 44 -2.94 -14.13 -14.81
N GLU A 45 -3.99 -13.53 -15.37
CA GLU A 45 -5.03 -12.79 -14.61
C GLU A 45 -5.69 -13.64 -13.51
N GLY A 46 -5.62 -14.98 -13.58
CA GLY A 46 -6.25 -15.89 -12.64
C GLY A 46 -5.49 -16.15 -11.33
N ALA A 47 -4.21 -15.74 -11.22
CA ALA A 47 -3.37 -16.05 -10.05
C ALA A 47 -3.49 -15.03 -8.92
N ARG A 48 -4.19 -13.91 -9.13
CA ARG A 48 -4.30 -12.82 -8.16
C ARG A 48 -5.74 -12.59 -7.76
N LYS A 49 -6.00 -12.62 -6.47
CA LYS A 49 -7.32 -12.41 -5.90
C LYS A 49 -7.34 -11.09 -5.13
N ALA A 50 -8.47 -10.40 -5.18
CA ALA A 50 -8.70 -9.28 -4.29
C ALA A 50 -8.76 -9.79 -2.84
N VAL A 51 -8.15 -9.06 -1.92
CA VAL A 51 -8.27 -9.36 -0.50
C VAL A 51 -9.73 -9.15 -0.07
N PRO A 52 -10.33 -10.13 0.63
CA PRO A 52 -11.72 -10.04 1.04
C PRO A 52 -11.99 -8.77 1.87
N GLY A 53 -13.17 -8.18 1.70
CA GLY A 53 -13.60 -7.02 2.48
C GLY A 53 -12.94 -5.69 2.14
N MET A 54 -11.71 -5.67 1.59
CA MET A 54 -10.96 -4.43 1.36
C MET A 54 -11.73 -3.41 0.51
N ALA A 55 -12.25 -3.80 -0.65
CA ALA A 55 -13.03 -2.87 -1.48
C ALA A 55 -14.28 -2.34 -0.78
N THR A 56 -14.85 -3.10 0.15
CA THR A 56 -15.99 -2.64 0.98
C THR A 56 -15.52 -1.62 2.01
N MET A 57 -14.46 -1.91 2.75
CA MET A 57 -13.84 -0.99 3.70
C MET A 57 -13.52 0.38 3.04
N TYR A 58 -12.88 0.38 1.86
CA TYR A 58 -12.62 1.64 1.16
C TYR A 58 -13.88 2.42 0.82
N ARG A 59 -14.95 1.74 0.42
CA ARG A 59 -16.24 2.40 0.13
C ARG A 59 -16.88 3.00 1.37
N GLU A 60 -16.79 2.33 2.50
CA GLU A 60 -17.30 2.82 3.78
C GLU A 60 -16.50 4.04 4.26
N LEU A 61 -15.17 3.98 4.20
CA LEU A 61 -14.31 5.13 4.53
C LEU A 61 -14.60 6.35 3.64
N LEU A 62 -14.84 6.12 2.34
CA LEU A 62 -15.18 7.19 1.41
C LEU A 62 -16.64 7.66 1.50
N ALA A 63 -17.53 6.86 2.10
CA ALA A 63 -18.90 7.32 2.36
C ALA A 63 -18.92 8.43 3.43
N GLU A 64 -18.00 8.38 4.39
CA GLU A 64 -17.82 9.44 5.39
C GLU A 64 -17.08 10.67 4.83
N HIS A 65 -16.18 10.47 3.86
CA HIS A 65 -15.34 11.50 3.25
C HIS A 65 -15.29 11.33 1.72
N PRO A 66 -16.39 11.67 1.00
CA PRO A 66 -16.50 11.41 -0.45
C PRO A 66 -15.45 12.14 -1.31
N GLU A 67 -14.91 13.24 -0.81
CA GLU A 67 -13.88 14.06 -1.46
C GLU A 67 -12.46 13.54 -1.19
N ALA A 68 -12.30 12.57 -0.27
CA ALA A 68 -10.98 12.07 0.12
C ALA A 68 -10.27 11.38 -1.06
N PRO A 69 -9.07 11.83 -1.44
CA PRO A 69 -8.28 11.14 -2.46
C PRO A 69 -7.79 9.80 -1.96
N VAL A 70 -7.76 8.82 -2.86
CA VAL A 70 -7.08 7.54 -2.62
C VAL A 70 -5.84 7.50 -3.50
N VAL A 71 -4.69 7.32 -2.89
CA VAL A 71 -3.39 7.20 -3.56
C VAL A 71 -2.86 5.80 -3.36
N TYR A 72 -2.57 5.09 -4.45
CA TYR A 72 -1.97 3.77 -4.40
C TYR A 72 -0.45 3.86 -4.49
N LEU A 73 0.24 3.34 -3.50
CA LEU A 73 1.69 3.42 -3.37
C LEU A 73 2.29 2.01 -3.36
N SER A 74 3.01 1.64 -4.41
CA SER A 74 3.61 0.31 -4.54
C SER A 74 5.05 0.38 -5.06
N THR A 75 5.85 -0.62 -4.74
CA THR A 75 7.18 -0.83 -5.31
C THR A 75 7.13 -1.50 -6.69
N GLY A 76 5.95 -1.80 -7.20
CA GLY A 76 5.73 -2.30 -8.55
C GLY A 76 6.15 -1.30 -9.63
N ALA A 77 6.56 -1.80 -10.78
CA ALA A 77 7.02 -0.95 -11.88
C ALA A 77 5.86 -0.39 -12.71
N TRP A 78 6.06 0.77 -13.34
CA TRP A 78 5.04 1.48 -14.14
C TRP A 78 4.44 0.65 -15.28
N ASN A 79 5.15 -0.34 -15.81
CA ASN A 79 4.60 -1.23 -16.83
C ASN A 79 3.42 -2.08 -16.33
N THR A 80 3.22 -2.17 -15.01
CA THR A 80 2.11 -2.88 -14.37
C THR A 80 0.82 -2.03 -14.28
N ALA A 81 0.93 -0.71 -14.39
CA ALA A 81 -0.16 0.24 -14.18
C ALA A 81 -1.44 -0.08 -15.00
N PRO A 82 -1.36 -0.44 -16.30
CA PRO A 82 -2.57 -0.76 -17.06
C PRO A 82 -3.32 -1.98 -16.53
N TRP A 83 -2.59 -2.98 -16.04
CA TRP A 83 -3.18 -4.15 -15.43
C TRP A 83 -3.77 -3.85 -14.05
N LEU A 84 -3.03 -3.15 -13.19
CA LEU A 84 -3.49 -2.73 -11.87
C LEU A 84 -4.77 -1.88 -11.97
N THR A 85 -4.82 -0.94 -12.91
CA THR A 85 -6.02 -0.12 -13.15
C THR A 85 -7.24 -0.98 -13.49
N ARG A 86 -7.07 -2.00 -14.35
CA ARG A 86 -8.16 -2.94 -14.66
C ARG A 86 -8.55 -3.78 -13.47
N PHE A 87 -7.58 -4.27 -12.69
CA PHE A 87 -7.81 -5.06 -11.49
C PHE A 87 -8.61 -4.28 -10.45
N LEU A 88 -8.16 -3.08 -10.08
CA LEU A 88 -8.82 -2.22 -9.11
C LEU A 88 -10.28 -1.93 -9.54
N ARG A 89 -10.48 -1.55 -10.79
CA ARG A 89 -11.82 -1.29 -11.33
C ARG A 89 -12.73 -2.52 -11.28
N ARG A 90 -12.24 -3.71 -11.67
CA ARG A 90 -13.03 -4.95 -11.69
C ARG A 90 -13.45 -5.40 -10.29
N ASN A 91 -12.63 -5.11 -9.29
CA ASN A 91 -12.87 -5.53 -7.91
C ASN A 91 -13.55 -4.43 -7.06
N GLY A 92 -13.98 -3.32 -7.68
CA GLY A 92 -14.77 -2.29 -7.01
C GLY A 92 -13.96 -1.37 -6.09
N TYR A 93 -12.65 -1.29 -6.29
CA TYR A 93 -11.79 -0.34 -5.59
C TYR A 93 -11.98 1.09 -6.12
N PRO A 94 -11.80 2.12 -5.29
CA PRO A 94 -11.87 3.51 -5.72
C PRO A 94 -10.80 3.84 -6.76
N LYS A 95 -11.11 4.82 -7.62
CA LYS A 95 -10.11 5.37 -8.54
C LYS A 95 -9.12 6.23 -7.79
N GLY A 96 -7.84 6.16 -8.18
CA GLY A 96 -6.80 6.99 -7.60
C GLY A 96 -5.52 6.95 -8.40
N PRO A 97 -4.64 7.93 -8.24
CA PRO A 97 -3.31 7.90 -8.82
C PRO A 97 -2.48 6.77 -8.22
N MET A 98 -1.54 6.27 -9.00
CA MET A 98 -0.59 5.25 -8.57
C MET A 98 0.80 5.87 -8.51
N LEU A 99 1.51 5.64 -7.42
CA LEU A 99 2.91 6.00 -7.22
C LEU A 99 3.72 4.70 -7.30
N LEU A 100 4.20 4.42 -8.50
CA LEU A 100 4.94 3.20 -8.85
C LEU A 100 6.42 3.53 -9.09
N THR A 101 7.26 2.51 -9.26
CA THR A 101 8.68 2.69 -9.51
C THR A 101 9.03 2.59 -11.01
N ASP A 102 10.11 3.25 -11.42
CA ASP A 102 10.69 3.08 -12.77
C ASP A 102 11.51 1.79 -12.89
N TRP A 103 11.73 1.10 -11.78
CA TRP A 103 12.65 -0.03 -11.67
C TRP A 103 11.90 -1.35 -11.87
N GLY A 104 12.39 -2.13 -12.81
CA GLY A 104 12.09 -3.56 -12.83
C GLY A 104 12.88 -4.28 -11.73
N PRO A 105 12.59 -5.55 -11.41
CA PRO A 105 13.35 -6.33 -10.44
C PRO A 105 14.80 -6.49 -10.90
N THR A 106 15.72 -5.74 -10.31
CA THR A 106 17.17 -5.89 -10.45
C THR A 106 17.78 -6.49 -9.20
N ASN A 107 18.81 -7.31 -9.38
CA ASN A 107 19.20 -8.41 -8.48
C ASN A 107 19.69 -8.09 -7.07
N THR A 108 19.94 -6.88 -6.59
CA THR A 108 20.56 -6.71 -5.25
C THR A 108 20.20 -5.44 -4.49
N GLY A 109 19.57 -4.46 -5.11
CA GLY A 109 19.22 -3.19 -4.48
C GLY A 109 17.72 -2.98 -4.23
N TRP A 110 16.89 -3.88 -4.72
CA TRP A 110 15.44 -3.67 -4.83
C TRP A 110 14.72 -3.45 -3.49
N PHE A 111 15.07 -4.19 -2.46
CA PHE A 111 14.42 -4.04 -1.15
C PHE A 111 14.72 -2.67 -0.52
N ARG A 112 15.97 -2.23 -0.58
CA ARG A 112 16.36 -0.92 -0.06
C ARG A 112 15.73 0.21 -0.87
N SER A 113 15.78 0.13 -2.19
CA SER A 113 15.19 1.13 -3.08
C SER A 113 13.66 1.17 -2.99
N GLY A 114 12.99 0.04 -2.75
CA GLY A 114 11.54 -0.02 -2.55
C GLY A 114 11.10 0.70 -1.27
N GLN A 115 11.81 0.48 -0.17
CA GLN A 115 11.58 1.17 1.09
C GLN A 115 11.85 2.69 0.96
N GLU A 116 12.98 3.05 0.34
CA GLU A 116 13.31 4.44 0.05
C GLU A 116 12.24 5.12 -0.83
N HIS A 117 11.69 4.40 -1.83
CA HIS A 117 10.59 4.90 -2.65
C HIS A 117 9.35 5.19 -1.80
N LYS A 118 8.89 4.24 -0.98
CA LYS A 118 7.72 4.45 -0.11
C LYS A 118 7.93 5.66 0.82
N HIS A 119 9.08 5.74 1.47
CA HIS A 119 9.43 6.89 2.33
C HIS A 119 9.43 8.22 1.57
N ALA A 120 10.06 8.26 0.39
CA ALA A 120 10.13 9.47 -0.42
C ALA A 120 8.72 9.94 -0.84
N GLN A 121 7.85 9.03 -1.25
CA GLN A 121 6.49 9.38 -1.67
C GLN A 121 5.61 9.81 -0.50
N LEU A 122 5.67 9.14 0.65
CA LEU A 122 4.96 9.57 1.86
C LEU A 122 5.41 10.96 2.31
N HIS A 123 6.71 11.21 2.32
CA HIS A 123 7.26 12.52 2.65
C HIS A 123 6.85 13.59 1.63
N ARG A 124 6.78 13.23 0.35
CA ARG A 124 6.31 14.11 -0.73
C ARG A 124 4.85 14.49 -0.52
N LEU A 125 3.97 13.53 -0.26
CA LEU A 125 2.55 13.79 0.01
C LEU A 125 2.36 14.71 1.22
N ALA A 126 3.08 14.48 2.32
CA ALA A 126 3.02 15.33 3.50
C ALA A 126 3.52 16.75 3.25
N ARG A 127 4.46 16.96 2.32
CA ARG A 127 4.98 18.28 1.94
C ARG A 127 4.07 19.00 0.95
N GLU A 128 3.55 18.30 -0.05
CA GLU A 128 2.76 18.88 -1.13
C GLU A 128 1.31 19.13 -0.72
N LEU A 129 0.79 18.30 0.20
CA LEU A 129 -0.58 18.35 0.72
C LEU A 129 -0.58 18.45 2.25
N PRO A 130 -0.02 19.53 2.83
CA PRO A 130 0.16 19.64 4.27
C PRO A 130 -1.13 19.75 5.07
N HIS A 131 -2.23 20.06 4.42
CA HIS A 131 -3.57 20.15 5.01
C HIS A 131 -4.31 18.81 5.05
N VAL A 132 -3.81 17.78 4.33
CA VAL A 132 -4.44 16.47 4.28
C VAL A 132 -3.86 15.55 5.36
N LYS A 133 -4.74 14.92 6.14
CA LYS A 133 -4.38 13.86 7.07
C LYS A 133 -4.63 12.51 6.43
N TRP A 134 -3.62 11.68 6.41
CA TRP A 134 -3.62 10.42 5.68
C TRP A 134 -3.95 9.22 6.58
N LEU A 135 -4.87 8.36 6.14
CA LEU A 135 -4.98 7.00 6.62
C LEU A 135 -4.02 6.14 5.78
N LEU A 136 -3.07 5.49 6.44
CA LEU A 136 -2.09 4.62 5.79
C LEU A 136 -2.56 3.17 5.88
N ILE A 137 -2.69 2.49 4.75
CA ILE A 137 -3.17 1.10 4.67
C ILE A 137 -2.10 0.25 4.01
N GLY A 138 -1.68 -0.83 4.68
CA GLY A 138 -0.62 -1.73 4.21
C GLY A 138 -0.76 -3.12 4.81
N ASP A 139 0.29 -3.93 4.66
CA ASP A 139 0.38 -5.29 5.19
C ASP A 139 1.59 -5.48 6.13
N ASP A 140 1.63 -6.60 6.85
CA ASP A 140 2.73 -6.95 7.74
C ASP A 140 3.79 -7.86 7.11
N GLY A 141 3.62 -8.25 5.87
CA GLY A 141 4.58 -9.08 5.13
C GLY A 141 5.78 -8.31 4.58
N GLN A 142 5.75 -6.98 4.67
CA GLN A 142 6.80 -6.08 4.18
C GLN A 142 7.20 -5.06 5.26
N HIS A 143 7.80 -3.96 4.78
CA HIS A 143 8.29 -2.89 5.64
C HIS A 143 7.24 -1.81 5.95
N ASP A 144 5.94 -2.05 5.62
CA ASP A 144 4.90 -1.04 5.79
C ASP A 144 4.72 -0.60 7.24
N PRO A 145 4.64 -1.48 8.24
CA PRO A 145 4.51 -1.06 9.63
C PRO A 145 5.64 -0.11 10.05
N LYS A 146 6.89 -0.45 9.67
CA LYS A 146 8.05 0.38 9.99
C LYS A 146 8.02 1.72 9.24
N SER A 147 7.75 1.69 7.94
CA SER A 147 7.68 2.90 7.10
C SER A 147 6.59 3.85 7.57
N TYR A 148 5.44 3.31 7.97
CA TYR A 148 4.31 4.10 8.44
C TYR A 148 4.56 4.68 9.84
N THR A 149 5.17 3.91 10.74
CA THR A 149 5.60 4.39 12.07
C THR A 149 6.61 5.52 11.93
N GLU A 150 7.64 5.36 11.10
CA GLU A 150 8.63 6.41 10.85
C GLU A 150 8.00 7.67 10.22
N CYS A 151 7.03 7.51 9.31
CA CYS A 151 6.31 8.64 8.73
C CYS A 151 5.53 9.40 9.81
N THR A 152 4.84 8.69 10.70
CA THR A 152 4.07 9.27 11.80
C THR A 152 4.97 10.03 12.76
N SER A 153 6.09 9.43 13.18
CA SER A 153 7.04 10.07 14.10
C SER A 153 7.71 11.30 13.51
N ARG A 154 8.04 11.27 12.20
CA ARG A 154 8.70 12.41 11.53
C ARG A 154 7.75 13.54 11.16
N LYS A 155 6.47 13.26 11.01
CA LYS A 155 5.43 14.21 10.61
C LYS A 155 4.19 14.05 11.49
N PRO A 156 4.28 14.38 12.77
CA PRO A 156 3.14 14.31 13.68
C PRO A 156 1.95 15.10 13.15
N GLY A 157 0.76 14.54 13.27
CA GLY A 157 -0.48 15.14 12.83
C GLY A 157 -0.80 15.01 11.33
N HIS A 158 0.12 14.49 10.48
CA HIS A 158 -0.20 14.17 9.08
C HIS A 158 -0.79 12.77 8.87
N VAL A 159 -0.58 11.87 9.82
CA VAL A 159 -1.16 10.53 9.79
C VAL A 159 -2.31 10.48 10.80
N ARG A 160 -3.53 10.19 10.30
CA ARG A 160 -4.70 10.06 11.17
C ARG A 160 -4.85 8.65 11.75
N GLY A 161 -4.29 7.65 11.09
CA GLY A 161 -4.36 6.24 11.51
C GLY A 161 -3.57 5.34 10.56
N ILE A 162 -3.30 4.14 11.02
CA ILE A 162 -2.61 3.09 10.28
C ILE A 162 -3.47 1.82 10.34
N ALA A 163 -3.79 1.24 9.19
CA ALA A 163 -4.50 -0.03 9.06
C ALA A 163 -3.54 -1.06 8.45
N ILE A 164 -3.28 -2.15 9.16
CA ILE A 164 -2.35 -3.20 8.74
C ILE A 164 -3.11 -4.50 8.54
N ARG A 165 -3.06 -5.01 7.32
CA ARG A 165 -3.50 -6.36 7.02
C ARG A 165 -2.48 -7.36 7.55
N GLU A 166 -2.94 -8.28 8.38
CA GLU A 166 -2.14 -9.39 8.90
C GLU A 166 -2.16 -10.54 7.90
N LEU A 167 -0.99 -10.90 7.39
CA LEU A 167 -0.86 -12.03 6.47
C LEU A 167 -0.98 -13.35 7.21
N SER A 168 -1.67 -14.32 6.61
CA SER A 168 -1.67 -15.70 7.10
C SER A 168 -0.24 -16.27 7.10
N PRO A 169 0.07 -17.29 7.93
CA PRO A 169 1.40 -17.92 7.94
C PRO A 169 1.87 -18.38 6.56
N GLY A 170 0.96 -18.86 5.72
CA GLY A 170 1.27 -19.25 4.35
C GLY A 170 1.65 -18.05 3.45
N GLU A 171 0.95 -16.94 3.57
CA GLU A 171 1.27 -15.70 2.85
C GLU A 171 2.58 -15.10 3.34
N GLN A 172 2.85 -15.13 4.64
CA GLN A 172 4.11 -14.66 5.21
C GLN A 172 5.32 -15.43 4.66
N VAL A 173 5.25 -16.77 4.60
CA VAL A 173 6.30 -17.60 4.00
C VAL A 173 6.53 -17.22 2.53
N LEU A 174 5.48 -16.91 1.79
CA LEU A 174 5.58 -16.49 0.39
C LEU A 174 6.09 -15.06 0.23
N SER A 175 5.80 -14.18 1.19
CA SER A 175 6.24 -12.78 1.18
C SER A 175 7.70 -12.62 1.61
N HIS A 176 8.28 -13.55 2.37
CA HIS A 176 9.67 -13.56 2.78
C HIS A 176 10.49 -14.55 1.95
N VAL A 177 11.64 -14.12 1.44
CA VAL A 177 12.58 -15.00 0.69
C VAL A 177 13.28 -16.02 1.61
N ILE A 178 13.31 -15.73 2.90
CA ILE A 178 13.89 -16.56 3.97
C ILE A 178 12.87 -16.52 5.12
N PRO A 179 12.62 -17.65 5.82
CA PRO A 179 11.87 -17.61 7.06
C PRO A 179 12.57 -16.66 8.01
N VAL A 180 11.98 -15.51 8.27
CA VAL A 180 12.50 -14.59 9.28
C VAL A 180 12.22 -15.24 10.62
N ALA A 181 13.27 -15.46 11.41
CA ALA A 181 13.10 -15.89 12.78
C ALA A 181 12.21 -14.84 13.49
N ASN A 182 11.32 -15.29 14.38
CA ASN A 182 10.33 -14.45 15.07
C ASN A 182 10.92 -13.21 15.81
N ASP A 183 12.24 -13.12 15.94
CA ASP A 183 12.95 -11.98 16.56
C ASP A 183 13.01 -10.72 15.67
N ASP A 184 12.78 -10.85 14.35
CA ASP A 184 12.72 -9.70 13.43
C ASP A 184 11.28 -9.22 13.15
N LEU A 185 10.29 -9.81 13.78
CA LEU A 185 8.97 -9.21 13.88
C LEU A 185 9.17 -7.90 14.65
N VAL A 186 9.03 -6.79 13.93
CA VAL A 186 9.15 -5.44 14.48
C VAL A 186 8.40 -5.42 15.81
N PRO A 187 9.08 -5.16 16.95
CA PRO A 187 8.39 -5.03 18.22
C PRO A 187 7.26 -4.03 18.02
N ALA A 188 6.10 -4.33 18.61
CA ALA A 188 5.04 -3.34 18.67
C ALA A 188 5.70 -2.03 19.11
N PRO A 189 5.47 -0.91 18.39
CA PRO A 189 6.15 0.34 18.71
C PRO A 189 5.94 0.62 20.19
N THR A 190 7.05 0.65 20.93
CA THR A 190 7.09 0.99 22.37
C THR A 190 6.90 2.49 22.58
N GLU A 191 6.90 3.28 21.51
CA GLU A 191 6.54 4.69 21.53
C GLU A 191 5.04 4.82 21.27
N GLU A 192 4.33 5.58 22.09
CA GLU A 192 2.95 6.00 21.83
C GLU A 192 2.96 6.75 20.49
N LEU A 193 2.42 6.09 19.45
CA LEU A 193 2.22 6.75 18.17
C LEU A 193 1.07 7.74 18.31
N ASP A 194 1.25 8.95 17.78
CA ASP A 194 0.19 9.97 17.70
C ASP A 194 -1.01 9.52 16.83
N ALA A 195 -0.95 8.35 16.22
CA ALA A 195 -1.97 7.80 15.35
C ALA A 195 -2.38 6.38 15.78
N PRO A 196 -3.69 6.06 15.84
CA PRO A 196 -4.17 4.72 16.15
C PRO A 196 -3.74 3.71 15.09
N VAL A 197 -3.43 2.48 15.53
CA VAL A 197 -3.07 1.36 14.65
C VAL A 197 -4.11 0.27 14.80
N VAL A 198 -4.72 -0.14 13.70
CA VAL A 198 -5.66 -1.27 13.62
C VAL A 198 -5.03 -2.39 12.82
N ARG A 199 -5.25 -3.64 13.25
CA ARG A 199 -4.73 -4.84 12.59
C ARG A 199 -5.84 -5.86 12.40
N ALA A 200 -5.92 -6.46 11.21
CA ALA A 200 -6.86 -7.55 10.92
C ALA A 200 -6.41 -8.35 9.68
N PRO A 201 -6.88 -9.58 9.51
CA PRO A 201 -6.48 -10.42 8.37
C PRO A 201 -7.06 -9.97 7.03
N ASP A 202 -8.12 -9.17 7.05
CA ASP A 202 -8.82 -8.70 5.85
C ASP A 202 -9.55 -7.37 6.09
N GLY A 203 -10.22 -6.87 5.05
CA GLY A 203 -10.94 -5.60 5.13
C GLY A 203 -12.28 -5.66 5.87
N TYR A 204 -12.74 -6.82 6.30
CA TYR A 204 -13.93 -6.91 7.18
C TYR A 204 -13.57 -6.68 8.64
N GLY A 205 -12.31 -6.94 9.00
CA GLY A 205 -11.80 -6.71 10.35
C GLY A 205 -11.13 -5.34 10.54
N LEU A 206 -10.66 -4.73 9.46
CA LEU A 206 -10.10 -3.39 9.44
C LEU A 206 -11.18 -2.33 9.41
#